data_f90bf3e6bf643677e7ebf3ef5019ae86
#
_entry.id   f90bf3e6bf643677e7ebf3ef5019ae86
#
_cell.length_a   1.000
_cell.length_b   1.000
_cell.length_c   1.000
_cell.angle_alpha   90.00
_cell.angle_beta   90.00
_cell.angle_gamma   90.00
#
_symmetry.space_group_name_H-M   'P 1'
#
loop_
_entity.id
_entity.type
_entity.pdbx_description
1 polymer ?
#
loop_
_entity_poly.entity_id
_entity_poly.type
_entity_poly.pdbx_seq_one_letter_code
_entity_poly.pdbx_strand_id
1 'polypeptide(L)'
;MKHRVVVVGAGFAGLQFVQGLKGAGCDITLIDQRNHHLFQPLLYQVATTLLATSEIAWPIRRVMRSREDVTTLLATVTGIDRTAREVILDDGTHVPFDTLAIATGARHAYFGNDHWEADAPGLKTLEDATTIRRRLLLAFERAELTHDEAEREAQLTFAVVGAGATGVELAGIIAELAH
;
A
#
# COMPACT_ATOMS: atom_id res chain seq x y z
N MET A 1 17.68 26.66 16.41
CA MET A 1 16.54 25.86 15.90
C MET A 1 17.07 24.49 15.55
N LYS A 2 16.29 23.43 15.78
CA LYS A 2 16.67 22.11 15.31
C LYS A 2 16.51 22.00 13.80
N HIS A 3 17.32 21.14 13.18
CA HIS A 3 17.24 20.85 11.75
C HIS A 3 15.91 20.17 11.41
N ARG A 4 15.15 20.71 10.46
CA ARG A 4 13.82 20.22 10.09
C ARG A 4 13.94 19.22 8.94
N VAL A 5 13.49 18.01 9.16
CA VAL A 5 13.48 16.96 8.15
C VAL A 5 12.03 16.63 7.80
N VAL A 6 11.68 16.76 6.54
CA VAL A 6 10.38 16.27 6.03
C VAL A 6 10.58 14.97 5.28
N VAL A 7 9.76 13.97 5.59
CA VAL A 7 9.76 12.66 4.94
C VAL A 7 8.38 12.43 4.33
N VAL A 8 8.34 12.25 3.01
CA VAL A 8 7.09 11.98 2.28
C VAL A 8 7.00 10.50 1.96
N GLY A 9 6.03 9.83 2.59
CA GLY A 9 5.79 8.40 2.50
C GLY A 9 6.29 7.63 3.73
N ALA A 10 5.37 6.89 4.39
CA ALA A 10 5.62 6.04 5.54
C ALA A 10 5.67 4.54 5.18
N GLY A 11 6.07 4.23 3.96
CA GLY A 11 6.41 2.89 3.50
C GLY A 11 7.74 2.40 4.11
N PHE A 12 8.29 1.30 3.57
CA PHE A 12 9.56 0.73 4.07
C PHE A 12 10.69 1.76 4.11
N ALA A 13 10.92 2.47 2.99
CA ALA A 13 12.02 3.42 2.89
C ALA A 13 11.86 4.60 3.85
N GLY A 14 10.66 5.20 3.93
CA GLY A 14 10.40 6.33 4.81
C GLY A 14 10.53 5.98 6.28
N LEU A 15 9.97 4.86 6.72
CA LEU A 15 10.13 4.41 8.11
C LEU A 15 11.58 4.10 8.46
N GLN A 16 12.32 3.42 7.58
CA GLN A 16 13.74 3.14 7.80
C GLN A 16 14.58 4.41 7.86
N PHE A 17 14.27 5.39 7.00
CA PHE A 17 14.93 6.70 7.02
C PHE A 17 14.69 7.42 8.36
N VAL A 18 13.43 7.49 8.81
CA VAL A 18 13.08 8.07 10.12
C VAL A 18 13.77 7.34 11.27
N GLN A 19 13.84 6.00 11.22
CA GLN A 19 14.52 5.18 12.21
C GLN A 19 16.02 5.48 12.27
N GLY A 20 16.68 5.63 11.12
CA GLY A 20 18.10 5.95 11.02
C GLY A 20 18.46 7.33 11.59
N LEU A 21 17.49 8.24 11.68
CA LEU A 21 17.68 9.58 12.28
C LEU A 21 17.46 9.61 13.80
N LYS A 22 17.25 8.47 14.45
CA LYS A 22 17.08 8.42 15.90
C LYS A 22 18.32 8.98 16.62
N GLY A 23 18.10 10.01 17.43
CA GLY A 23 19.17 10.68 18.18
C GLY A 23 19.98 11.71 17.37
N ALA A 24 19.61 12.00 16.13
CA ALA A 24 20.30 13.00 15.31
C ALA A 24 20.01 14.47 15.70
N GLY A 25 19.12 14.69 16.67
CA GLY A 25 18.80 16.04 17.19
C GLY A 25 18.02 16.91 16.20
N CYS A 26 17.30 16.31 15.24
CA CYS A 26 16.42 16.99 14.28
C CYS A 26 14.95 16.88 14.68
N ASP A 27 14.11 17.73 14.09
CA ASP A 27 12.66 17.66 14.15
C ASP A 27 12.16 17.04 12.84
N ILE A 28 11.44 15.91 12.90
CA ILE A 28 11.02 15.14 11.75
C ILE A 28 9.52 15.28 11.55
N THR A 29 9.10 15.64 10.34
CA THR A 29 7.70 15.57 9.91
C THR A 29 7.55 14.44 8.90
N LEU A 30 6.83 13.37 9.29
CA LEU A 30 6.51 12.22 8.44
C LEU A 30 5.11 12.40 7.87
N ILE A 31 4.99 12.50 6.56
CA ILE A 31 3.73 12.74 5.84
C ILE A 31 3.39 11.52 5.01
N ASP A 32 2.17 11.01 5.16
CA ASP A 32 1.64 9.95 4.29
C ASP A 32 0.14 10.19 4.03
N GLN A 33 -0.31 9.83 2.84
CA GLN A 33 -1.72 9.86 2.46
C GLN A 33 -2.55 8.76 3.15
N ARG A 34 -1.91 7.78 3.78
CA ARG A 34 -2.52 6.71 4.58
C ARG A 34 -2.09 6.82 6.03
N ASN A 35 -2.95 6.36 6.92
CA ASN A 35 -2.67 6.35 8.36
C ASN A 35 -1.93 5.09 8.84
N HIS A 36 -1.58 4.18 7.92
CA HIS A 36 -0.97 2.90 8.24
C HIS A 36 0.25 2.60 7.37
N HIS A 37 1.22 1.94 7.96
CA HIS A 37 2.28 1.24 7.26
C HIS A 37 1.78 -0.12 6.79
N LEU A 38 2.01 -0.44 5.52
CA LEU A 38 1.60 -1.69 4.92
C LEU A 38 2.82 -2.60 4.71
N PHE A 39 2.79 -3.80 5.28
CA PHE A 39 3.77 -4.83 4.98
C PHE A 39 3.41 -5.54 3.66
N GLN A 40 3.72 -4.89 2.56
CA GLN A 40 3.38 -5.29 1.19
C GLN A 40 3.73 -6.75 0.82
N PRO A 41 4.86 -7.35 1.27
CA PRO A 41 5.19 -8.72 0.91
C PRO A 41 4.13 -9.77 1.28
N LEU A 42 3.29 -9.51 2.27
CA LEU A 42 2.22 -10.43 2.70
C LEU A 42 0.83 -10.03 2.18
N LEU A 43 0.76 -9.07 1.24
CA LEU A 43 -0.51 -8.56 0.74
C LEU A 43 -1.31 -9.64 -0.03
N TYR A 44 -0.62 -10.56 -0.71
CA TYR A 44 -1.24 -11.68 -1.38
C TYR A 44 -1.97 -12.62 -0.42
N GLN A 45 -1.49 -12.77 0.83
CA GLN A 45 -2.15 -13.58 1.85
C GLN A 45 -3.45 -12.93 2.35
N VAL A 46 -3.52 -11.61 2.37
CA VAL A 46 -4.79 -10.91 2.63
C VAL A 46 -5.76 -11.10 1.46
N ALA A 47 -5.27 -10.99 0.23
CA ALA A 47 -6.08 -11.20 -0.97
C ALA A 47 -6.65 -12.62 -1.07
N THR A 48 -5.98 -13.59 -0.47
CA THR A 48 -6.36 -15.02 -0.47
C THR A 48 -6.89 -15.52 0.86
N THR A 49 -7.33 -14.64 1.74
CA THR A 49 -7.98 -14.95 3.02
C THR A 49 -7.11 -15.52 4.15
N LEU A 50 -5.83 -15.78 3.91
CA LEU A 50 -4.93 -16.37 4.89
C LEU A 50 -4.59 -15.43 6.05
N LEU A 51 -4.55 -14.12 5.81
CA LEU A 51 -4.28 -13.12 6.83
C LEU A 51 -5.40 -12.08 6.92
N ALA A 52 -5.60 -11.55 8.12
CA ALA A 52 -6.41 -10.37 8.32
C ALA A 52 -5.64 -9.10 7.92
N THR A 53 -6.35 -8.06 7.49
CA THR A 53 -5.74 -6.76 7.14
C THR A 53 -4.94 -6.15 8.29
N SER A 54 -5.39 -6.36 9.54
CA SER A 54 -4.76 -5.85 10.75
C SER A 54 -3.37 -6.46 11.04
N GLU A 55 -3.05 -7.60 10.43
CA GLU A 55 -1.77 -8.27 10.64
C GLU A 55 -0.64 -7.66 9.83
N ILE A 56 -0.97 -6.99 8.72
CA ILE A 56 -0.01 -6.39 7.81
C ILE A 56 -0.12 -4.86 7.70
N ALA A 57 -1.16 -4.26 8.29
CA ALA A 57 -1.39 -2.81 8.26
C ALA A 57 -1.35 -2.22 9.68
N TRP A 58 -0.25 -1.54 9.99
CA TRP A 58 0.01 -1.02 11.34
C TRP A 58 -0.14 0.50 11.34
N PRO A 59 -0.92 1.10 12.26
CA PRO A 59 -1.04 2.55 12.36
C PRO A 59 0.34 3.22 12.50
N ILE A 60 0.66 4.18 11.63
CA ILE A 60 1.96 4.87 11.63
C ILE A 60 2.23 5.51 12.98
N ARG A 61 1.22 6.13 13.60
CA ARG A 61 1.34 6.75 14.92
C ARG A 61 1.69 5.74 16.02
N ARG A 62 1.24 4.47 15.90
CA ARG A 62 1.65 3.40 16.82
C ARG A 62 3.11 3.02 16.62
N VAL A 63 3.58 2.97 15.38
CA VAL A 63 4.99 2.69 15.05
C VAL A 63 5.90 3.81 15.59
N MET A 64 5.45 5.07 15.50
CA MET A 64 6.21 6.25 15.94
C MET A 64 5.98 6.65 17.39
N ARG A 65 5.18 5.93 18.18
CA ARG A 65 4.75 6.32 19.53
C ARG A 65 5.88 6.66 20.54
N SER A 66 7.05 6.09 20.34
CA SER A 66 8.22 6.31 21.21
C SER A 66 9.17 7.39 20.68
N ARG A 67 8.80 8.10 19.61
CA ARG A 67 9.59 9.10 18.91
C ARG A 67 8.99 10.49 19.12
N GLU A 68 9.42 11.18 20.16
CA GLU A 68 8.99 12.56 20.49
C GLU A 68 9.49 13.59 19.47
N ASP A 69 10.51 13.23 18.70
CA ASP A 69 11.11 14.02 17.63
C ASP A 69 10.37 13.87 16.29
N VAL A 70 9.30 13.06 16.23
CA VAL A 70 8.55 12.77 14.99
C VAL A 70 7.10 13.24 15.09
N THR A 71 6.73 14.16 14.23
CA THR A 71 5.33 14.55 13.97
C THR A 71 4.82 13.77 12.76
N THR A 72 3.70 13.06 12.91
CA THR A 72 3.06 12.32 11.80
C THR A 72 1.85 13.08 11.28
N LEU A 73 1.82 13.36 9.98
CA LEU A 73 0.70 14.00 9.29
C LEU A 73 0.03 13.03 8.33
N LEU A 74 -1.30 12.93 8.39
CA LEU A 74 -2.14 12.28 7.38
C LEU A 74 -2.53 13.35 6.37
N ALA A 75 -1.85 13.39 5.22
CA ALA A 75 -2.07 14.39 4.17
C ALA A 75 -1.49 13.90 2.84
N THR A 76 -2.00 14.47 1.75
CA THR A 76 -1.45 14.26 0.42
C THR A 76 -0.52 15.40 0.05
N VAL A 77 0.70 15.08 -0.33
CA VAL A 77 1.64 16.07 -0.88
C VAL A 77 1.29 16.33 -2.33
N THR A 78 0.97 17.58 -2.65
CA THR A 78 0.58 18.03 -3.99
C THR A 78 1.70 18.77 -4.73
N GLY A 79 2.67 19.32 -3.98
CA GLY A 79 3.76 20.07 -4.55
C GLY A 79 4.97 20.24 -3.63
N ILE A 80 6.07 20.68 -4.21
CA ILE A 80 7.31 21.03 -3.49
C ILE A 80 7.81 22.35 -4.04
N ASP A 81 7.87 23.38 -3.18
CA ASP A 81 8.56 24.63 -3.49
C ASP A 81 10.03 24.50 -3.07
N ARG A 82 10.90 24.36 -4.08
CA ARG A 82 12.35 24.20 -3.86
C ARG A 82 13.03 25.51 -3.43
N THR A 83 12.45 26.65 -3.79
CA THR A 83 13.01 27.97 -3.48
C THR A 83 12.70 28.33 -2.04
N ALA A 84 11.43 28.21 -1.64
CA ALA A 84 10.99 28.43 -0.27
C ALA A 84 11.41 27.26 0.66
N ARG A 85 11.78 26.08 0.10
CA ARG A 85 12.01 24.83 0.83
C ARG A 85 10.80 24.42 1.64
N GLU A 86 9.67 24.26 0.95
CA GLU A 86 8.41 23.87 1.54
C GLU A 86 7.75 22.73 0.76
N VAL A 87 7.11 21.83 1.49
CA VAL A 87 6.20 20.82 0.93
C VAL A 87 4.79 21.37 1.02
N ILE A 88 4.01 21.28 -0.07
CA ILE A 88 2.64 21.77 -0.17
C ILE A 88 1.69 20.58 -0.02
N LEU A 89 0.75 20.70 0.92
CA LEU A 89 -0.28 19.68 1.18
C LEU A 89 -1.57 19.98 0.39
N ASP A 90 -2.45 19.00 0.32
CA ASP A 90 -3.74 19.07 -0.38
C ASP A 90 -4.73 20.09 0.21
N ASP A 91 -4.56 20.46 1.48
CA ASP A 91 -5.33 21.53 2.15
C ASP A 91 -4.70 22.93 1.99
N GLY A 92 -3.61 23.04 1.22
CA GLY A 92 -2.86 24.29 1.03
C GLY A 92 -1.87 24.60 2.15
N THR A 93 -1.70 23.75 3.15
CA THR A 93 -0.70 23.92 4.20
C THR A 93 0.72 23.79 3.62
N HIS A 94 1.62 24.68 4.05
CA HIS A 94 3.03 24.63 3.71
C HIS A 94 3.86 24.12 4.87
N VAL A 95 4.65 23.07 4.64
CA VAL A 95 5.53 22.44 5.65
C VAL A 95 6.99 22.72 5.30
N PRO A 96 7.66 23.59 6.05
CA PRO A 96 9.04 23.98 5.75
C PRO A 96 10.03 22.88 6.11
N PHE A 97 11.09 22.73 5.31
CA PHE A 97 12.16 21.76 5.54
C PHE A 97 13.56 22.34 5.32
N ASP A 98 14.54 21.77 5.99
CA ASP A 98 15.95 21.94 5.72
C ASP A 98 16.49 20.75 4.91
N THR A 99 15.93 19.54 5.14
CA THR A 99 16.14 18.34 4.35
C THR A 99 14.80 17.70 4.00
N LEU A 100 14.65 17.25 2.75
CA LEU A 100 13.48 16.53 2.26
C LEU A 100 13.88 15.14 1.78
N ALA A 101 13.19 14.12 2.29
CA ALA A 101 13.27 12.75 1.81
C ALA A 101 11.96 12.35 1.10
N ILE A 102 12.06 11.89 -0.15
CA ILE A 102 10.93 11.44 -0.94
C ILE A 102 10.95 9.91 -0.97
N ALA A 103 9.97 9.28 -0.33
CA ALA A 103 9.87 7.83 -0.14
C ALA A 103 8.46 7.30 -0.53
N THR A 104 7.88 7.86 -1.60
CA THR A 104 6.48 7.64 -2.01
C THR A 104 6.20 6.25 -2.58
N GLY A 105 7.24 5.42 -2.75
CA GLY A 105 7.10 4.06 -3.28
C GLY A 105 6.81 4.03 -4.78
N ALA A 106 6.23 2.92 -5.23
CA ALA A 106 5.86 2.69 -6.62
C ALA A 106 4.41 2.18 -6.72
N ARG A 107 3.74 2.52 -7.81
CA ARG A 107 2.45 1.97 -8.19
C ARG A 107 2.63 0.93 -9.31
N HIS A 108 1.64 0.08 -9.50
CA HIS A 108 1.56 -0.73 -10.71
C HIS A 108 1.29 0.17 -11.93
N ALA A 109 1.65 -0.30 -13.10
CA ALA A 109 1.40 0.40 -14.36
C ALA A 109 0.78 -0.56 -15.36
N TYR A 110 -0.25 -0.08 -16.06
CA TYR A 110 -0.92 -0.82 -17.14
C TYR A 110 -0.38 -0.43 -18.52
N PHE A 111 0.75 0.30 -18.58
CA PHE A 111 1.44 0.69 -19.83
C PHE A 111 0.52 1.40 -20.83
N GLY A 112 -0.37 2.27 -20.34
CA GLY A 112 -1.34 3.00 -21.15
C GLY A 112 -2.68 2.29 -21.34
N ASN A 113 -2.89 1.12 -20.71
CA ASN A 113 -4.13 0.36 -20.75
C ASN A 113 -4.86 0.42 -19.40
N ASP A 114 -4.99 1.60 -18.82
CA ASP A 114 -5.54 1.79 -17.45
C ASP A 114 -6.98 1.28 -17.31
N HIS A 115 -7.71 1.11 -18.43
CA HIS A 115 -9.04 0.48 -18.44
C HIS A 115 -9.02 -0.99 -17.98
N TRP A 116 -7.88 -1.67 -18.02
CA TRP A 116 -7.74 -3.04 -17.52
C TRP A 116 -7.88 -3.15 -16.00
N GLU A 117 -7.67 -2.06 -15.26
CA GLU A 117 -7.74 -2.06 -13.79
C GLU A 117 -9.10 -2.56 -13.27
N ALA A 118 -10.18 -2.29 -14.02
CA ALA A 118 -11.52 -2.73 -13.66
C ALA A 118 -11.65 -4.27 -13.62
N ASP A 119 -10.99 -4.97 -14.54
CA ASP A 119 -11.05 -6.43 -14.67
C ASP A 119 -9.86 -7.13 -14.02
N ALA A 120 -8.67 -6.54 -14.13
CA ALA A 120 -7.41 -7.05 -13.60
C ALA A 120 -6.82 -6.08 -12.56
N PRO A 121 -7.36 -6.01 -11.33
CA PRO A 121 -6.85 -5.12 -10.29
C PRO A 121 -5.41 -5.46 -9.96
N GLY A 122 -4.59 -4.43 -9.73
CA GLY A 122 -3.25 -4.60 -9.21
C GLY A 122 -3.26 -5.11 -7.76
N LEU A 123 -2.09 -5.41 -7.20
CA LEU A 123 -1.95 -5.83 -5.81
C LEU A 123 -0.82 -5.03 -5.14
N LYS A 124 -1.15 -3.80 -4.72
CA LYS A 124 -0.21 -2.84 -4.08
C LYS A 124 -0.77 -2.20 -2.82
N THR A 125 -2.09 -2.21 -2.66
CA THR A 125 -2.79 -1.55 -1.54
C THR A 125 -3.69 -2.54 -0.81
N LEU A 126 -4.14 -2.20 0.40
CA LEU A 126 -5.13 -3.00 1.12
C LEU A 126 -6.47 -3.07 0.36
N GLU A 127 -6.84 -1.99 -0.28
CA GLU A 127 -8.04 -1.88 -1.10
C GLU A 127 -8.00 -2.87 -2.26
N ASP A 128 -6.84 -2.99 -2.91
CA ASP A 128 -6.62 -4.00 -3.97
C ASP A 128 -6.80 -5.42 -3.42
N ALA A 129 -6.12 -5.73 -2.33
CA ALA A 129 -6.19 -7.04 -1.71
C ALA A 129 -7.61 -7.43 -1.27
N THR A 130 -8.34 -6.50 -0.65
CA THR A 130 -9.73 -6.75 -0.24
C THR A 130 -10.68 -6.87 -1.43
N THR A 131 -10.42 -6.16 -2.51
CA THR A 131 -11.17 -6.28 -3.77
C THR A 131 -10.94 -7.65 -4.41
N ILE A 132 -9.70 -8.10 -4.51
CA ILE A 132 -9.35 -9.44 -5.03
C ILE A 132 -9.98 -10.51 -4.15
N ARG A 133 -9.83 -10.41 -2.81
CA ARG A 133 -10.44 -11.32 -1.84
C ARG A 133 -11.94 -11.47 -2.06
N ARG A 134 -12.65 -10.35 -2.17
CA ARG A 134 -14.10 -10.36 -2.39
C ARG A 134 -14.47 -11.04 -3.71
N ARG A 135 -13.74 -10.75 -4.80
CA ARG A 135 -13.99 -11.35 -6.11
C ARG A 135 -13.73 -12.85 -6.10
N LEU A 136 -12.63 -13.28 -5.49
CA LEU A 136 -12.25 -14.68 -5.36
C LEU A 136 -13.34 -15.48 -4.61
N LEU A 137 -13.73 -15.01 -3.42
CA LEU A 137 -14.76 -15.68 -2.63
C LEU A 137 -16.12 -15.73 -3.33
N LEU A 138 -16.52 -14.62 -3.96
CA LEU A 138 -17.79 -14.58 -4.72
C LEU A 138 -17.78 -15.52 -5.95
N ALA A 139 -16.62 -15.75 -6.55
CA ALA A 139 -16.50 -16.69 -7.67
C ALA A 139 -16.81 -18.12 -7.22
N PHE A 140 -16.26 -18.55 -6.08
CA PHE A 140 -16.59 -19.86 -5.48
C PHE A 140 -18.08 -19.97 -5.13
N GLU A 141 -18.66 -18.96 -4.47
CA GLU A 141 -20.09 -18.97 -4.11
C GLU A 141 -20.99 -19.07 -5.35
N ARG A 142 -20.65 -18.37 -6.44
CA ARG A 142 -21.39 -18.44 -7.70
C ARG A 142 -21.26 -19.81 -8.37
N ALA A 143 -20.06 -20.38 -8.33
CA ALA A 143 -19.83 -21.73 -8.87
C ALA A 143 -20.67 -22.80 -8.15
N GLU A 144 -20.91 -22.65 -6.84
CA GLU A 144 -21.78 -23.55 -6.08
C GLU A 144 -23.28 -23.37 -6.39
N LEU A 145 -23.69 -22.15 -6.77
CA LEU A 145 -25.10 -21.85 -7.04
C LEU A 145 -25.54 -22.21 -8.46
N THR A 146 -24.62 -22.26 -9.42
CA THR A 146 -24.97 -22.58 -10.82
C THR A 146 -25.10 -24.06 -11.06
N HIS A 147 -26.07 -24.44 -11.91
CA HIS A 147 -26.24 -25.79 -12.43
C HIS A 147 -25.67 -25.95 -13.84
N ASP A 148 -25.18 -24.88 -14.45
CA ASP A 148 -24.53 -24.88 -15.76
C ASP A 148 -23.03 -25.13 -15.59
N GLU A 149 -22.54 -26.25 -16.14
CA GLU A 149 -21.14 -26.64 -16.02
C GLU A 149 -20.19 -25.65 -16.70
N ALA A 150 -20.58 -25.06 -17.83
CA ALA A 150 -19.76 -24.06 -18.52
C ALA A 150 -19.66 -22.74 -17.72
N GLU A 151 -20.74 -22.35 -17.06
CA GLU A 151 -20.73 -21.21 -16.15
C GLU A 151 -19.88 -21.50 -14.90
N ARG A 152 -19.99 -22.69 -14.33
CA ARG A 152 -19.18 -23.14 -13.19
C ARG A 152 -17.69 -23.07 -13.52
N GLU A 153 -17.29 -23.63 -14.65
CA GLU A 153 -15.90 -23.61 -15.11
C GLU A 153 -15.40 -22.17 -15.31
N ALA A 154 -16.23 -21.30 -15.86
CA ALA A 154 -15.91 -19.89 -16.04
C ALA A 154 -15.69 -19.16 -14.70
N GLN A 155 -16.53 -19.42 -13.68
CA GLN A 155 -16.38 -18.85 -12.33
C GLN A 155 -15.12 -19.36 -11.62
N LEU A 156 -14.72 -20.61 -11.85
CA LEU A 156 -13.53 -21.21 -11.24
C LEU A 156 -12.25 -21.01 -12.06
N THR A 157 -12.30 -20.27 -13.15
CA THR A 157 -11.12 -19.94 -13.96
C THR A 157 -10.53 -18.59 -13.53
N PHE A 158 -9.32 -18.62 -13.00
CA PHE A 158 -8.60 -17.43 -12.54
C PHE A 158 -7.38 -17.17 -13.42
N ALA A 159 -7.28 -15.95 -13.97
CA ALA A 159 -6.12 -15.51 -14.72
C ALA A 159 -5.24 -14.60 -13.85
N VAL A 160 -3.96 -14.92 -13.75
CA VAL A 160 -2.95 -14.09 -13.07
C VAL A 160 -2.01 -13.49 -14.09
N VAL A 161 -1.95 -12.17 -14.16
CA VAL A 161 -1.08 -11.45 -15.10
C VAL A 161 0.26 -11.14 -14.44
N GLY A 162 1.32 -11.73 -14.96
CA GLY A 162 2.68 -11.56 -14.46
C GLY A 162 3.20 -12.73 -13.64
N ALA A 163 4.44 -13.14 -13.93
CA ALA A 163 5.14 -14.26 -13.30
C ALA A 163 6.26 -13.81 -12.33
N GLY A 164 6.11 -12.62 -11.73
CA GLY A 164 6.95 -12.20 -10.61
C GLY A 164 6.57 -12.91 -9.31
N ALA A 165 7.32 -12.70 -8.22
CA ALA A 165 7.09 -13.34 -6.92
C ALA A 165 5.62 -13.29 -6.50
N THR A 166 5.00 -12.11 -6.51
CA THR A 166 3.59 -11.92 -6.12
C THR A 166 2.62 -12.75 -6.97
N GLY A 167 2.83 -12.83 -8.30
CA GLY A 167 1.96 -13.60 -9.19
C GLY A 167 2.08 -15.10 -8.96
N VAL A 168 3.28 -15.60 -8.73
CA VAL A 168 3.54 -17.02 -8.43
C VAL A 168 2.93 -17.41 -7.07
N GLU A 169 3.14 -16.59 -6.03
CA GLU A 169 2.58 -16.78 -4.70
C GLU A 169 1.05 -16.76 -4.73
N LEU A 170 0.47 -15.79 -5.45
CA LEU A 170 -0.99 -15.67 -5.59
C LEU A 170 -1.58 -16.88 -6.31
N ALA A 171 -0.98 -17.32 -7.42
CA ALA A 171 -1.46 -18.48 -8.18
C ALA A 171 -1.39 -19.77 -7.36
N GLY A 172 -0.30 -19.97 -6.59
CA GLY A 172 -0.14 -21.15 -5.73
C GLY A 172 -1.24 -21.22 -4.68
N ILE A 173 -1.54 -20.12 -3.99
CA ILE A 173 -2.57 -20.11 -2.95
C ILE A 173 -3.98 -20.22 -3.53
N ILE A 174 -4.28 -19.60 -4.68
CA ILE A 174 -5.59 -19.78 -5.33
C ILE A 174 -5.81 -21.28 -5.64
N ALA A 175 -4.78 -21.97 -6.12
CA ALA A 175 -4.87 -23.40 -6.37
C ALA A 175 -5.11 -24.22 -5.08
N GLU A 176 -4.48 -23.85 -3.96
CA GLU A 176 -4.70 -24.50 -2.66
C GLU A 176 -6.13 -24.24 -2.11
N LEU A 177 -6.68 -23.05 -2.34
CA LEU A 177 -8.05 -22.71 -1.89
C LEU A 177 -9.13 -23.46 -2.68
N ALA A 178 -8.82 -23.95 -3.89
CA ALA A 178 -9.75 -24.64 -4.77
C ALA A 178 -9.86 -26.17 -4.44
N HIS A 179 -9.08 -26.67 -3.51
CA HIS A 179 -9.07 -28.07 -3.03
C HIS A 179 -9.65 -28.18 -1.63
#